data_55375a886e5b411aa6a3f5912e21c221
#
_entry.id   55375a886e5b411aa6a3f5912e21c221
#
_cell.length_a   1.000
_cell.length_b   1.000
_cell.length_c   1.000
_cell.angle_alpha   90.00
_cell.angle_beta   90.00
_cell.angle_gamma   90.00
#
_symmetry.space_group_name_H-M   'P 1'
#
loop_
_entity.id
_entity.type
_entity.pdbx_description
1 polymer ?
#
loop_
_entity_poly.entity_id
_entity_poly.type
_entity_poly.pdbx_seq_one_letter_code
_entity_poly.pdbx_strand_id
1 'polypeptide(L)'
;MTIKAVVFDAYGTLYDIQSVAAITDKAFPGYGEIITQVWRLKQLEYTWHRSLMRRYEDFSVITRDSLVYTLRTMGLKYDTEVFERIMDKYVHLDLYSDARQTLSDLKDYKLAILSNGSTEMLTTLVRNTGLDKILHATISIDSKRIFKPSPEAYSLVEARLGIAPAEVLFVSSNPWDAIGAKSVGFNTAWIERVTPEAMAEACRKGDLIPPLTMFKALRMQMDELGLAPDYRVHGLSALIEKLSSAPA
;
A
#
# COMPACT_ATOMS: atom_id res chain seq x y z
N MET A 1 -17.71 19.66 -6.81
CA MET A 1 -16.37 19.55 -7.44
C MET A 1 -16.30 18.23 -8.17
N THR A 2 -15.90 18.24 -9.42
CA THR A 2 -15.89 17.02 -10.26
C THR A 2 -14.53 16.33 -10.14
N ILE A 3 -14.50 15.06 -9.77
CA ILE A 3 -13.29 14.25 -9.77
C ILE A 3 -12.84 14.01 -11.22
N LYS A 4 -11.56 14.25 -11.51
CA LYS A 4 -10.94 14.06 -12.81
C LYS A 4 -9.94 12.90 -12.84
N ALA A 5 -9.35 12.58 -11.68
CA ALA A 5 -8.40 11.49 -11.54
C ALA A 5 -8.67 10.65 -10.31
N VAL A 6 -8.41 9.34 -10.43
CA VAL A 6 -8.36 8.42 -9.31
C VAL A 6 -6.93 7.92 -9.16
N VAL A 7 -6.33 8.19 -8.02
CA VAL A 7 -4.93 7.86 -7.72
C VAL A 7 -4.88 6.84 -6.60
N PHE A 8 -4.20 5.74 -6.83
CA PHE A 8 -4.15 4.62 -5.90
C PHE A 8 -2.79 4.52 -5.22
N ASP A 9 -2.79 4.20 -3.93
CA ASP A 9 -1.62 3.55 -3.35
C ASP A 9 -1.43 2.16 -3.96
N ALA A 10 -0.20 1.64 -3.92
CA ALA A 10 0.13 0.34 -4.50
C ALA A 10 0.02 -0.80 -3.48
N TYR A 11 0.92 -0.81 -2.50
CA TYR A 11 1.16 -1.93 -1.58
C TYR A 11 0.09 -2.05 -0.50
N GLY A 12 -0.71 -3.10 -0.58
CA GLY A 12 -1.86 -3.36 0.30
C GLY A 12 -3.17 -2.73 -0.20
N THR A 13 -3.12 -1.95 -1.28
CA THR A 13 -4.29 -1.30 -1.90
C THR A 13 -4.68 -1.98 -3.21
N LEU A 14 -3.81 -1.96 -4.22
CA LEU A 14 -3.96 -2.71 -5.46
C LEU A 14 -3.27 -4.08 -5.40
N TYR A 15 -2.13 -4.16 -4.73
CA TYR A 15 -1.30 -5.35 -4.63
C TYR A 15 -1.36 -5.97 -3.23
N ASP A 16 -1.61 -7.28 -3.18
CA ASP A 16 -1.68 -8.04 -1.93
C ASP A 16 -0.28 -8.41 -1.43
N ILE A 17 0.15 -7.75 -0.35
CA ILE A 17 1.44 -8.02 0.30
C ILE A 17 1.46 -9.42 0.93
N GLN A 18 0.29 -9.96 1.33
CA GLN A 18 0.21 -11.29 1.93
C GLN A 18 0.61 -12.41 0.95
N SER A 19 0.59 -12.12 -0.36
CA SER A 19 1.07 -13.06 -1.39
C SER A 19 2.54 -13.44 -1.21
N VAL A 20 3.32 -12.69 -0.40
CA VAL A 20 4.70 -13.03 -0.03
C VAL A 20 4.77 -14.19 0.96
N ALA A 21 3.72 -14.43 1.76
CA ALA A 21 3.75 -15.44 2.81
C ALA A 21 4.05 -16.84 2.29
N ALA A 22 3.58 -17.19 1.10
CA ALA A 22 3.82 -18.51 0.50
C ALA A 22 5.31 -18.77 0.20
N ILE A 23 6.06 -17.75 -0.28
CA ILE A 23 7.47 -17.91 -0.57
C ILE A 23 8.32 -17.88 0.68
N THR A 24 7.96 -17.08 1.66
CA THR A 24 8.65 -17.05 2.97
C THR A 24 8.40 -18.33 3.74
N ASP A 25 7.20 -18.91 3.68
CA ASP A 25 6.91 -20.21 4.32
C ASP A 25 7.65 -21.37 3.64
N LYS A 26 7.76 -21.34 2.30
CA LYS A 26 8.58 -22.33 1.59
C LYS A 26 10.05 -22.26 1.97
N ALA A 27 10.57 -21.07 2.23
CA ALA A 27 11.96 -20.87 2.66
C ALA A 27 12.17 -21.20 4.14
N PHE A 28 11.19 -20.92 4.98
CA PHE A 28 11.21 -21.08 6.42
C PHE A 28 9.88 -21.67 6.89
N PRO A 29 9.71 -23.01 6.85
CA PRO A 29 8.45 -23.67 7.14
C PRO A 29 7.87 -23.29 8.52
N GLY A 30 6.61 -22.86 8.55
CA GLY A 30 5.90 -22.39 9.74
C GLY A 30 6.17 -20.91 10.12
N TYR A 31 7.06 -20.21 9.38
CA TYR A 31 7.38 -18.80 9.64
C TYR A 31 6.78 -17.83 8.61
N GLY A 32 6.16 -18.32 7.54
CA GLY A 32 5.74 -17.48 6.41
C GLY A 32 4.91 -16.27 6.81
N GLU A 33 3.90 -16.48 7.64
CA GLU A 33 3.01 -15.41 8.09
C GLU A 33 3.73 -14.40 8.98
N ILE A 34 4.44 -14.85 10.02
CA ILE A 34 5.13 -13.95 10.96
C ILE A 34 6.23 -13.15 10.28
N ILE A 35 7.01 -13.76 9.37
CA ILE A 35 8.00 -13.05 8.57
C ILE A 35 7.33 -11.93 7.79
N THR A 36 6.27 -12.23 7.05
CA THR A 36 5.57 -11.25 6.21
C THR A 36 5.06 -10.06 7.04
N GLN A 37 4.49 -10.31 8.23
CA GLN A 37 3.96 -9.25 9.08
C GLN A 37 5.07 -8.37 9.68
N VAL A 38 6.08 -8.99 10.29
CA VAL A 38 7.19 -8.24 10.91
C VAL A 38 7.98 -7.48 9.84
N TRP A 39 8.23 -8.10 8.69
CA TRP A 39 8.88 -7.44 7.56
C TRP A 39 8.11 -6.19 7.13
N ARG A 40 6.79 -6.30 6.92
CA ARG A 40 5.97 -5.16 6.51
C ARG A 40 5.93 -4.04 7.55
N LEU A 41 5.82 -4.37 8.84
CA LEU A 41 5.84 -3.38 9.91
C LEU A 41 7.18 -2.63 9.94
N LYS A 42 8.30 -3.34 9.86
CA LYS A 42 9.63 -2.73 9.83
C LYS A 42 9.90 -1.93 8.56
N GLN A 43 9.39 -2.38 7.42
CA GLN A 43 9.47 -1.65 6.17
C GLN A 43 8.81 -0.27 6.29
N LEU A 44 7.58 -0.20 6.84
CA LEU A 44 6.89 1.07 7.09
C LEU A 44 7.63 1.95 8.11
N GLU A 45 8.03 1.36 9.25
CA GLU A 45 8.79 2.05 10.28
C GLU A 45 10.08 2.68 9.73
N TYR A 46 10.81 1.97 8.88
CA TYR A 46 12.04 2.45 8.27
C TYR A 46 11.80 3.60 7.29
N THR A 47 10.68 3.61 6.55
CA THR A 47 10.34 4.75 5.69
C THR A 47 10.15 6.02 6.52
N TRP A 48 9.46 5.93 7.65
CA TRP A 48 9.24 7.06 8.55
C TRP A 48 10.53 7.51 9.25
N HIS A 49 11.32 6.58 9.79
CA HIS A 49 12.62 6.90 10.39
C HIS A 49 13.55 7.62 9.41
N ARG A 50 13.68 7.10 8.19
CA ARG A 50 14.54 7.70 7.18
C ARG A 50 14.06 9.08 6.76
N SER A 51 12.74 9.29 6.65
CA SER A 51 12.15 10.59 6.37
C SER A 51 12.44 11.59 7.50
N LEU A 52 12.19 11.22 8.76
CA LEU A 52 12.43 12.06 9.94
C LEU A 52 13.92 12.40 10.13
N MET A 53 14.80 11.43 9.91
CA MET A 53 16.25 11.64 9.99
C MET A 53 16.81 12.38 8.76
N ARG A 54 16.02 12.62 7.71
CA ARG A 54 16.47 13.15 6.40
C ARG A 54 17.58 12.32 5.76
N ARG A 55 17.52 11.00 5.93
CA ARG A 55 18.49 10.01 5.42
C ARG A 55 17.78 9.06 4.44
N TYR A 56 17.28 9.63 3.37
CA TYR A 56 16.58 8.88 2.36
C TYR A 56 17.47 7.80 1.72
N GLU A 57 16.91 6.61 1.63
CA GLU A 57 17.30 5.52 0.74
C GLU A 57 16.04 5.07 -0.01
N ASP A 58 16.18 4.55 -1.20
CA ASP A 58 15.03 4.11 -1.96
C ASP A 58 14.33 2.89 -1.33
N PHE A 59 13.12 2.61 -1.78
CA PHE A 59 12.29 1.58 -1.17
C PHE A 59 12.84 0.15 -1.34
N SER A 60 13.70 -0.10 -2.33
CA SER A 60 14.35 -1.41 -2.50
C SER A 60 15.34 -1.67 -1.36
N VAL A 61 16.11 -0.66 -0.98
CA VAL A 61 17.01 -0.70 0.18
C VAL A 61 16.21 -0.88 1.47
N ILE A 62 15.13 -0.10 1.65
CA ILE A 62 14.22 -0.23 2.81
C ILE A 62 13.67 -1.65 2.91
N THR A 63 13.21 -2.20 1.80
CA THR A 63 12.63 -3.54 1.73
C THR A 63 13.68 -4.60 2.10
N ARG A 64 14.91 -4.47 1.61
CA ARG A 64 16.02 -5.35 1.92
C ARG A 64 16.43 -5.27 3.40
N ASP A 65 16.66 -4.07 3.91
CA ASP A 65 17.09 -3.84 5.29
C ASP A 65 16.05 -4.37 6.30
N SER A 66 14.77 -4.16 6.03
CA SER A 66 13.69 -4.65 6.88
C SER A 66 13.53 -6.18 6.84
N LEU A 67 13.82 -6.84 5.71
CA LEU A 67 13.88 -8.30 5.64
C LEU A 67 15.07 -8.84 6.46
N VAL A 68 16.26 -8.23 6.31
CA VAL A 68 17.44 -8.60 7.12
C VAL A 68 17.12 -8.49 8.60
N TYR A 69 16.52 -7.37 9.03
CA TYR A 69 16.10 -7.19 10.43
C TYR A 69 15.18 -8.33 10.87
N THR A 70 14.16 -8.63 10.07
CA THR A 70 13.14 -9.64 10.38
C THR A 70 13.75 -11.03 10.57
N LEU A 71 14.57 -11.48 9.62
CA LEU A 71 15.20 -12.79 9.66
C LEU A 71 16.19 -12.91 10.83
N ARG A 72 16.96 -11.86 11.11
CA ARG A 72 17.88 -11.81 12.27
C ARG A 72 17.15 -11.86 13.60
N THR A 73 16.04 -11.12 13.74
CA THR A 73 15.23 -11.11 14.95
C THR A 73 14.68 -12.50 15.28
N MET A 74 14.40 -13.31 14.26
CA MET A 74 13.89 -14.67 14.40
C MET A 74 14.99 -15.73 14.44
N GLY A 75 16.27 -15.34 14.38
CA GLY A 75 17.39 -16.27 14.37
C GLY A 75 17.46 -17.16 13.13
N LEU A 76 16.81 -16.77 12.04
CA LEU A 76 16.73 -17.55 10.81
C LEU A 76 18.00 -17.35 9.97
N LYS A 77 18.62 -18.46 9.58
CA LYS A 77 19.81 -18.47 8.69
C LYS A 77 19.34 -18.58 7.24
N TYR A 78 19.94 -17.83 6.36
CA TYR A 78 19.66 -17.83 4.93
C TYR A 78 20.93 -17.65 4.12
N ASP A 79 20.94 -18.15 2.91
CA ASP A 79 21.92 -17.82 1.88
C ASP A 79 21.41 -16.71 0.94
N THR A 80 22.28 -16.28 0.05
CA THR A 80 21.96 -15.20 -0.89
C THR A 80 20.83 -15.58 -1.83
N GLU A 81 20.78 -16.84 -2.28
CA GLU A 81 19.76 -17.31 -3.24
C GLU A 81 18.34 -17.25 -2.62
N VAL A 82 18.20 -17.77 -1.39
CA VAL A 82 16.92 -17.70 -0.65
C VAL A 82 16.51 -16.25 -0.44
N PHE A 83 17.45 -15.40 -0.04
CA PHE A 83 17.15 -13.99 0.21
C PHE A 83 16.68 -13.27 -1.05
N GLU A 84 17.39 -13.39 -2.18
CA GLU A 84 17.04 -12.72 -3.43
C GLU A 84 15.72 -13.25 -4.00
N ARG A 85 15.41 -14.53 -3.85
CA ARG A 85 14.13 -15.11 -4.27
C ARG A 85 12.95 -14.53 -3.47
N ILE A 86 13.14 -14.27 -2.17
CA ILE A 86 12.11 -13.59 -1.35
C ILE A 86 11.95 -12.14 -1.79
N MET A 87 13.06 -11.44 -2.02
CA MET A 87 13.06 -10.05 -2.50
C MET A 87 12.37 -9.91 -3.86
N ASP A 88 12.61 -10.85 -4.78
CA ASP A 88 12.00 -10.85 -6.12
C ASP A 88 10.46 -10.91 -6.07
N LYS A 89 9.88 -11.56 -5.05
CA LYS A 89 8.41 -11.59 -4.89
C LYS A 89 7.80 -10.19 -4.74
N TYR A 90 8.54 -9.19 -4.25
CA TYR A 90 8.02 -7.81 -4.14
C TYR A 90 7.78 -7.11 -5.48
N VAL A 91 8.39 -7.57 -6.55
CA VAL A 91 8.10 -7.11 -7.93
C VAL A 91 7.18 -8.07 -8.69
N HIS A 92 6.69 -9.13 -8.01
CA HIS A 92 5.77 -10.14 -8.51
C HIS A 92 4.58 -10.37 -7.56
N LEU A 93 4.12 -9.31 -6.88
CA LEU A 93 2.94 -9.38 -6.00
C LEU A 93 1.68 -9.65 -6.81
N ASP A 94 0.75 -10.35 -6.18
CA ASP A 94 -0.57 -10.60 -6.75
C ASP A 94 -1.45 -9.34 -6.58
N LEU A 95 -2.31 -9.07 -7.57
CA LEU A 95 -3.35 -8.08 -7.42
C LEU A 95 -4.46 -8.59 -6.50
N TYR A 96 -5.09 -7.70 -5.75
CA TYR A 96 -6.39 -8.04 -5.18
C TYR A 96 -7.38 -8.38 -6.28
N SER A 97 -8.28 -9.32 -6.02
CA SER A 97 -9.21 -9.87 -7.02
C SER A 97 -10.12 -8.80 -7.65
N ASP A 98 -10.43 -7.74 -6.91
CA ASP A 98 -11.27 -6.62 -7.34
C ASP A 98 -10.49 -5.53 -8.10
N ALA A 99 -9.15 -5.54 -8.09
CA ALA A 99 -8.35 -4.42 -8.58
C ALA A 99 -8.46 -4.23 -10.10
N ARG A 100 -8.26 -5.28 -10.89
CA ARG A 100 -8.22 -5.17 -12.35
C ARG A 100 -9.56 -4.72 -12.94
N GLN A 101 -10.65 -5.32 -12.48
CA GLN A 101 -11.98 -4.97 -12.97
C GLN A 101 -12.33 -3.53 -12.60
N THR A 102 -12.09 -3.13 -11.34
CA THR A 102 -12.34 -1.75 -10.90
C THR A 102 -11.57 -0.71 -11.71
N LEU A 103 -10.27 -0.96 -11.99
CA LEU A 103 -9.48 -0.04 -12.84
C LEU A 103 -10.05 0.05 -14.26
N SER A 104 -10.54 -1.05 -14.81
CA SER A 104 -11.17 -1.06 -16.16
C SER A 104 -12.50 -0.28 -16.16
N ASP A 105 -13.28 -0.37 -15.09
CA ASP A 105 -14.57 0.31 -14.96
C ASP A 105 -14.41 1.82 -14.71
N LEU A 106 -13.25 2.24 -14.21
CA LEU A 106 -12.89 3.66 -13.97
C LEU A 106 -12.18 4.31 -15.16
N LYS A 107 -12.24 3.75 -16.36
CA LYS A 107 -11.52 4.19 -17.56
C LYS A 107 -11.79 5.65 -17.98
N ASP A 108 -12.90 6.23 -17.56
CA ASP A 108 -13.27 7.61 -17.87
C ASP A 108 -12.51 8.65 -17.00
N TYR A 109 -11.81 8.18 -15.97
CA TYR A 109 -10.93 8.99 -15.13
C TYR A 109 -9.47 8.83 -15.55
N LYS A 110 -8.63 9.81 -15.24
CA LYS A 110 -7.19 9.58 -15.27
C LYS A 110 -6.79 8.69 -14.10
N LEU A 111 -6.24 7.52 -14.39
CA LEU A 111 -5.83 6.53 -13.39
C LEU A 111 -4.32 6.59 -13.17
N ALA A 112 -3.89 6.64 -11.92
CA ALA A 112 -2.48 6.62 -11.58
C ALA A 112 -2.21 5.87 -10.28
N ILE A 113 -0.94 5.50 -10.08
CA ILE A 113 -0.40 5.05 -8.79
C ILE A 113 0.48 6.18 -8.24
N LEU A 114 0.36 6.44 -6.93
CA LEU A 114 1.37 7.14 -6.12
C LEU A 114 1.84 6.23 -5.00
N SER A 115 3.11 5.88 -4.98
CA SER A 115 3.62 4.89 -4.03
C SER A 115 4.99 5.26 -3.45
N ASN A 116 5.25 4.73 -2.25
CA ASN A 116 6.58 4.74 -1.61
C ASN A 116 7.58 3.82 -2.33
N GLY A 117 7.12 2.90 -3.20
CA GLY A 117 7.98 2.03 -3.98
C GLY A 117 8.96 2.81 -4.85
N SER A 118 10.18 2.29 -5.02
CA SER A 118 11.14 2.89 -5.95
C SER A 118 10.62 2.84 -7.38
N THR A 119 11.12 3.75 -8.21
CA THR A 119 10.71 3.83 -9.62
C THR A 119 10.90 2.50 -10.35
N GLU A 120 12.02 1.82 -10.10
CA GLU A 120 12.33 0.53 -10.70
C GLU A 120 11.36 -0.57 -10.23
N MET A 121 11.15 -0.69 -8.91
CA MET A 121 10.23 -1.68 -8.34
C MET A 121 8.81 -1.49 -8.86
N LEU A 122 8.30 -0.26 -8.88
CA LEU A 122 6.95 0.04 -9.35
C LEU A 122 6.80 -0.22 -10.84
N THR A 123 7.76 0.21 -11.66
CA THR A 123 7.74 -0.03 -13.10
C THR A 123 7.70 -1.52 -13.42
N THR A 124 8.51 -2.31 -12.72
CA THR A 124 8.55 -3.76 -12.88
C THR A 124 7.24 -4.40 -12.43
N LEU A 125 6.74 -4.05 -11.25
CA LEU A 125 5.50 -4.59 -10.69
C LEU A 125 4.28 -4.28 -11.56
N VAL A 126 4.15 -3.05 -12.03
CA VAL A 126 3.05 -2.60 -12.90
C VAL A 126 3.10 -3.32 -14.25
N ARG A 127 4.29 -3.51 -14.82
CA ARG A 127 4.49 -4.26 -16.07
C ARG A 127 4.17 -5.75 -15.90
N ASN A 128 4.68 -6.39 -14.84
CA ASN A 128 4.44 -7.81 -14.56
C ASN A 128 2.95 -8.12 -14.41
N THR A 129 2.15 -7.18 -13.96
CA THR A 129 0.70 -7.32 -13.82
C THR A 129 -0.09 -6.77 -15.01
N GLY A 130 0.56 -6.16 -16.01
CA GLY A 130 -0.08 -5.57 -17.19
C GLY A 130 -0.92 -4.33 -16.90
N LEU A 131 -0.75 -3.69 -15.72
CA LEU A 131 -1.44 -2.45 -15.38
C LEU A 131 -0.84 -1.24 -16.13
N ASP A 132 0.35 -1.37 -16.70
CA ASP A 132 0.96 -0.38 -17.60
C ASP A 132 0.08 -0.01 -18.80
N LYS A 133 -0.84 -0.91 -19.19
CA LYS A 133 -1.79 -0.71 -20.28
C LYS A 133 -3.07 0.03 -19.85
N ILE A 134 -3.29 0.18 -18.55
CA ILE A 134 -4.51 0.78 -17.97
C ILE A 134 -4.18 2.12 -17.30
N LEU A 135 -3.04 2.19 -16.63
CA LEU A 135 -2.64 3.36 -15.87
C LEU A 135 -2.08 4.46 -16.77
N HIS A 136 -2.50 5.70 -16.55
CA HIS A 136 -1.96 6.90 -17.19
C HIS A 136 -0.59 7.31 -16.63
N ALA A 137 -0.35 7.01 -15.35
CA ALA A 137 0.93 7.28 -14.69
C ALA A 137 1.20 6.31 -13.53
N THR A 138 2.49 5.99 -13.37
CA THR A 138 3.02 5.34 -12.17
C THR A 138 4.01 6.31 -11.53
N ILE A 139 3.70 6.77 -10.31
CA ILE A 139 4.41 7.84 -9.63
C ILE A 139 5.11 7.27 -8.39
N SER A 140 6.44 7.29 -8.40
CA SER A 140 7.28 7.02 -7.23
C SER A 140 7.62 8.32 -6.51
N ILE A 141 7.76 8.24 -5.19
CA ILE A 141 8.22 9.38 -4.37
C ILE A 141 9.73 9.64 -4.50
N ASP A 142 10.47 8.84 -5.26
CA ASP A 142 11.94 8.90 -5.37
C ASP A 142 12.46 10.32 -5.66
N SER A 143 11.77 11.07 -6.54
CA SER A 143 12.17 12.43 -6.90
C SER A 143 12.10 13.43 -5.74
N LYS A 144 11.27 13.17 -4.74
CA LYS A 144 11.14 13.99 -3.53
C LYS A 144 12.05 13.52 -2.40
N ARG A 145 12.55 12.30 -2.47
CA ARG A 145 13.42 11.69 -1.46
C ARG A 145 12.84 11.76 -0.05
N ILE A 146 11.51 11.65 0.06
CA ILE A 146 10.77 11.63 1.32
C ILE A 146 9.52 10.77 1.13
N PHE A 147 9.25 9.91 2.10
CA PHE A 147 8.14 8.96 2.03
C PHE A 147 6.81 9.56 2.47
N LYS A 148 5.71 9.00 1.96
CA LYS A 148 4.37 9.26 2.50
C LYS A 148 4.36 8.92 4.01
N PRO A 149 3.67 9.66 4.88
CA PRO A 149 2.66 10.67 4.56
C PRO A 149 3.18 12.12 4.47
N SER A 150 4.43 12.35 4.08
CA SER A 150 4.92 13.73 3.88
C SER A 150 4.16 14.46 2.76
N PRO A 151 3.73 15.73 2.95
CA PRO A 151 3.01 16.51 1.95
C PRO A 151 3.72 16.58 0.59
N GLU A 152 5.04 16.64 0.59
CA GLU A 152 5.86 16.69 -0.61
C GLU A 152 5.68 15.46 -1.51
N ALA A 153 5.42 14.29 -0.91
CA ALA A 153 5.18 13.07 -1.67
C ALA A 153 3.88 13.18 -2.49
N TYR A 154 2.83 13.74 -1.92
CA TYR A 154 1.53 13.90 -2.59
C TYR A 154 1.55 14.99 -3.67
N SER A 155 2.39 16.02 -3.54
CA SER A 155 2.53 17.08 -4.55
C SER A 155 2.95 16.56 -5.93
N LEU A 156 3.51 15.36 -5.99
CA LEU A 156 3.88 14.70 -7.26
C LEU A 156 2.67 14.38 -8.15
N VAL A 157 1.49 14.19 -7.57
CA VAL A 157 0.27 13.92 -8.34
C VAL A 157 -0.09 15.09 -9.23
N GLU A 158 -0.17 16.31 -8.66
CA GLU A 158 -0.45 17.51 -9.41
C GLU A 158 0.65 17.78 -10.45
N ALA A 159 1.91 17.67 -10.05
CA ALA A 159 3.06 17.85 -10.95
C ALA A 159 3.04 16.88 -12.15
N ARG A 160 2.54 15.65 -11.95
CA ARG A 160 2.55 14.60 -13.00
C ARG A 160 1.30 14.62 -13.88
N LEU A 161 0.13 14.86 -13.28
CA LEU A 161 -1.16 14.77 -13.98
C LEU A 161 -1.70 16.12 -14.44
N GLY A 162 -1.22 17.23 -13.87
CA GLY A 162 -1.75 18.58 -14.13
C GLY A 162 -3.18 18.76 -13.58
N ILE A 163 -3.53 18.04 -12.53
CA ILE A 163 -4.87 18.03 -11.92
C ILE A 163 -4.74 18.49 -10.48
N ALA A 164 -5.55 19.48 -10.09
CA ALA A 164 -5.51 20.05 -8.76
C ALA A 164 -5.93 19.01 -7.69
N PRO A 165 -5.38 19.07 -6.46
CA PRO A 165 -5.70 18.11 -5.39
C PRO A 165 -7.19 17.90 -5.15
N ALA A 166 -8.01 18.97 -5.17
CA ALA A 166 -9.44 18.90 -4.97
C ALA A 166 -10.23 18.15 -6.07
N GLU A 167 -9.61 17.90 -7.22
CA GLU A 167 -10.18 17.15 -8.35
C GLU A 167 -9.66 15.69 -8.42
N VAL A 168 -8.88 15.27 -7.42
CA VAL A 168 -8.32 13.92 -7.30
C VAL A 168 -9.04 13.15 -6.20
N LEU A 169 -9.44 11.91 -6.48
CA LEU A 169 -9.76 10.92 -5.47
C LEU A 169 -8.53 10.06 -5.20
N PHE A 170 -7.95 10.18 -4.02
CA PHE A 170 -6.85 9.32 -3.57
C PHE A 170 -7.40 8.12 -2.81
N VAL A 171 -6.93 6.93 -3.18
CA VAL A 171 -7.45 5.65 -2.69
C VAL A 171 -6.34 4.87 -2.00
N SER A 172 -6.52 4.56 -0.73
CA SER A 172 -5.57 3.74 0.03
C SER A 172 -6.25 2.82 1.04
N SER A 173 -5.70 1.64 1.26
CA SER A 173 -6.07 0.77 2.38
C SER A 173 -5.26 1.05 3.64
N ASN A 174 -4.26 1.92 3.54
CA ASN A 174 -3.46 2.35 4.69
C ASN A 174 -4.09 3.60 5.32
N PRO A 175 -4.60 3.55 6.57
CA PRO A 175 -5.27 4.70 7.20
C PRO A 175 -4.41 5.96 7.21
N TRP A 176 -3.15 5.84 7.63
CA TRP A 176 -2.17 6.94 7.66
C TRP A 176 -1.93 7.59 6.29
N ASP A 177 -2.02 6.82 5.21
CA ASP A 177 -1.83 7.31 3.84
C ASP A 177 -3.08 8.07 3.33
N ALA A 178 -4.28 7.56 3.64
CA ALA A 178 -5.53 8.26 3.34
C ALA A 178 -5.61 9.61 4.09
N ILE A 179 -5.23 9.65 5.37
CA ILE A 179 -5.16 10.89 6.16
C ILE A 179 -4.08 11.83 5.61
N GLY A 180 -2.90 11.30 5.25
CA GLY A 180 -1.83 12.10 4.65
C GLY A 180 -2.27 12.77 3.36
N ALA A 181 -2.95 12.06 2.48
CA ALA A 181 -3.53 12.62 1.25
C ALA A 181 -4.63 13.65 1.55
N LYS A 182 -5.49 13.39 2.54
CA LYS A 182 -6.53 14.33 2.99
C LYS A 182 -5.94 15.65 3.49
N SER A 183 -4.82 15.58 4.20
CA SER A 183 -4.16 16.77 4.78
C SER A 183 -3.66 17.76 3.73
N VAL A 184 -3.46 17.33 2.49
CA VAL A 184 -3.02 18.16 1.37
C VAL A 184 -4.14 18.50 0.38
N GLY A 185 -5.39 18.23 0.75
CA GLY A 185 -6.58 18.69 0.02
C GLY A 185 -7.14 17.70 -1.02
N PHE A 186 -6.70 16.45 -1.04
CA PHE A 186 -7.33 15.42 -1.86
C PHE A 186 -8.69 15.01 -1.30
N ASN A 187 -9.60 14.60 -2.19
CA ASN A 187 -10.69 13.74 -1.78
C ASN A 187 -10.10 12.35 -1.53
N THR A 188 -10.56 11.65 -0.50
CA THR A 188 -9.94 10.39 -0.11
C THR A 188 -10.95 9.28 0.09
N ALA A 189 -10.58 8.08 -0.34
CA ALA A 189 -11.29 6.86 -0.05
C ALA A 189 -10.38 5.89 0.72
N TRP A 190 -10.81 5.48 1.89
CA TRP A 190 -10.17 4.42 2.65
C TRP A 190 -10.81 3.08 2.34
N ILE A 191 -9.99 2.11 1.90
CA ILE A 191 -10.40 0.74 1.66
C ILE A 191 -10.27 -0.06 2.96
N GLU A 192 -11.38 -0.40 3.58
CA GLU A 192 -11.44 -1.24 4.77
C GLU A 192 -11.39 -2.71 4.36
N ARG A 193 -10.17 -3.27 4.30
CA ARG A 193 -9.94 -4.66 3.91
C ARG A 193 -10.36 -5.68 4.97
N VAL A 194 -10.56 -5.24 6.22
CA VAL A 194 -10.99 -6.09 7.34
C VAL A 194 -12.06 -5.37 8.13
N THR A 195 -13.20 -6.01 8.33
CA THR A 195 -14.28 -5.43 9.13
C THR A 195 -14.08 -5.65 10.63
N PRO A 196 -14.64 -4.78 11.49
CA PRO A 196 -14.61 -4.96 12.93
C PRO A 196 -15.14 -6.31 13.40
N GLU A 197 -16.18 -6.82 12.72
CA GLU A 197 -16.83 -8.11 13.03
C GLU A 197 -15.85 -9.28 12.76
N ALA A 198 -15.20 -9.27 11.59
CA ALA A 198 -14.22 -10.29 11.22
C ALA A 198 -13.03 -10.30 12.18
N MET A 199 -12.59 -9.11 12.66
CA MET A 199 -11.55 -9.01 13.65
C MET A 199 -12.00 -9.53 15.02
N ALA A 200 -13.18 -9.11 15.48
CA ALA A 200 -13.71 -9.56 16.77
C ALA A 200 -13.86 -11.08 16.80
N GLU A 201 -14.26 -11.71 15.68
CA GLU A 201 -14.30 -13.16 15.56
C GLU A 201 -12.92 -13.80 15.62
N ALA A 202 -11.93 -13.25 14.91
CA ALA A 202 -10.56 -13.75 14.94
C ALA A 202 -9.94 -13.67 16.35
N CYS A 203 -10.20 -12.59 17.10
CA CYS A 203 -9.71 -12.43 18.48
C CYS A 203 -10.38 -13.39 19.48
N ARG A 204 -11.63 -13.83 19.23
CA ARG A 204 -12.34 -14.76 20.12
C ARG A 204 -11.89 -16.21 19.97
N LYS A 205 -11.30 -16.57 18.84
CA LYS A 205 -11.01 -17.97 18.46
C LYS A 205 -9.69 -18.52 18.98
N GLY A 206 -8.83 -17.75 19.63
CA GLY A 206 -7.50 -18.22 19.99
C GLY A 206 -6.98 -17.68 21.32
N ASP A 207 -6.19 -18.50 22.00
CA ASP A 207 -5.41 -18.09 23.17
C ASP A 207 -4.26 -17.14 22.79
N LEU A 208 -3.85 -17.15 21.51
CA LEU A 208 -2.86 -16.26 20.92
C LEU A 208 -3.44 -15.60 19.68
N ILE A 209 -3.25 -14.29 19.57
CA ILE A 209 -3.63 -13.55 18.34
C ILE A 209 -2.62 -13.88 17.23
N PRO A 210 -3.07 -14.46 16.10
CA PRO A 210 -2.18 -14.75 14.99
C PRO A 210 -1.49 -13.48 14.47
N PRO A 211 -0.26 -13.55 13.95
CA PRO A 211 0.49 -12.39 13.44
C PRO A 211 -0.29 -11.57 12.40
N LEU A 212 -0.98 -12.25 11.50
CA LEU A 212 -1.82 -11.58 10.49
C LEU A 212 -2.98 -10.80 11.14
N THR A 213 -3.62 -11.37 12.17
CA THR A 213 -4.70 -10.69 12.89
C THR A 213 -4.18 -9.48 13.63
N MET A 214 -3.01 -9.57 14.27
CA MET A 214 -2.34 -8.43 14.90
C MET A 214 -2.04 -7.31 13.87
N PHE A 215 -1.51 -7.66 12.72
CA PHE A 215 -1.24 -6.69 11.65
C PHE A 215 -2.52 -6.02 11.12
N LYS A 216 -3.57 -6.81 10.95
CA LYS A 216 -4.89 -6.29 10.53
C LYS A 216 -5.45 -5.31 11.56
N ALA A 217 -5.33 -5.62 12.87
CA ALA A 217 -5.80 -4.76 13.94
C ALA A 217 -5.22 -3.34 13.88
N LEU A 218 -3.95 -3.20 13.49
CA LEU A 218 -3.28 -1.91 13.33
C LEU A 218 -3.80 -1.09 12.13
N ARG A 219 -4.71 -1.62 11.33
CA ARG A 219 -5.23 -0.99 10.10
C ARG A 219 -6.76 -0.96 10.03
N MET A 220 -7.42 -1.36 11.11
CA MET A 220 -8.89 -1.49 11.14
C MET A 220 -9.62 -0.21 11.42
N GLN A 221 -8.95 0.76 12.00
CA GLN A 221 -9.49 2.07 12.33
C GLN A 221 -8.69 3.15 11.63
N MET A 222 -9.37 4.26 11.38
CA MET A 222 -8.66 5.49 11.02
C MET A 222 -7.88 5.98 12.23
N ASP A 223 -6.69 6.52 11.97
CA ASP A 223 -5.89 7.13 13.01
C ASP A 223 -6.58 8.39 13.55
N GLU A 224 -6.52 8.61 14.86
CA GLU A 224 -7.15 9.75 15.55
C GLU A 224 -6.34 11.05 15.37
N LEU A 225 -6.17 11.49 14.13
CA LEU A 225 -5.38 12.67 13.74
C LEU A 225 -6.25 13.87 13.34
N GLY A 226 -7.53 13.86 13.72
CA GLY A 226 -8.45 14.97 13.45
C GLY A 226 -8.88 15.09 11.97
N LEU A 227 -8.62 14.12 11.15
CA LEU A 227 -9.00 14.03 9.73
C LEU A 227 -9.74 12.72 9.49
N ALA A 228 -10.67 12.75 8.53
CA ALA A 228 -11.40 11.57 8.10
C ALA A 228 -11.41 11.48 6.57
N PRO A 229 -11.46 10.26 5.99
CA PRO A 229 -11.64 10.09 4.55
C PRO A 229 -13.03 10.56 4.12
N ASP A 230 -13.17 10.96 2.87
CA ASP A 230 -14.46 11.33 2.30
C ASP A 230 -15.33 10.09 2.05
N TYR A 231 -14.70 8.97 1.71
CA TYR A 231 -15.36 7.68 1.50
C TYR A 231 -14.69 6.59 2.30
N ARG A 232 -15.52 5.73 2.90
CA ARG A 232 -15.13 4.48 3.54
C ARG A 232 -15.78 3.35 2.76
N VAL A 233 -14.98 2.44 2.21
CA VAL A 233 -15.44 1.36 1.35
C VAL A 233 -14.78 0.04 1.72
N HIS A 234 -15.47 -1.10 1.54
CA HIS A 234 -14.97 -2.41 1.91
C HIS A 234 -14.20 -3.12 0.78
N GLY A 235 -14.11 -2.50 -0.39
CA GLY A 235 -13.36 -3.00 -1.54
C GLY A 235 -13.27 -1.96 -2.64
N LEU A 236 -12.39 -2.17 -3.60
CA LEU A 236 -12.18 -1.24 -4.71
C LEU A 236 -13.43 -1.09 -5.58
N SER A 237 -14.18 -2.16 -5.81
CA SER A 237 -15.40 -2.16 -6.63
C SER A 237 -16.46 -1.16 -6.14
N ALA A 238 -16.53 -0.90 -4.83
CA ALA A 238 -17.46 0.06 -4.25
C ALA A 238 -17.13 1.55 -4.60
N LEU A 239 -15.95 1.83 -5.13
CA LEU A 239 -15.58 3.18 -5.59
C LEU A 239 -16.43 3.64 -6.77
N ILE A 240 -16.81 2.73 -7.65
CA ILE A 240 -17.59 3.03 -8.85
C ILE A 240 -18.94 3.65 -8.46
N GLU A 241 -19.63 3.03 -7.51
CA GLU A 241 -20.91 3.53 -6.99
C GLU A 241 -20.75 4.90 -6.34
N LYS A 242 -19.69 5.09 -5.52
CA LYS A 242 -19.41 6.37 -4.85
C LYS A 242 -19.14 7.50 -5.84
N LEU A 243 -18.37 7.24 -6.89
CA LEU A 243 -18.07 8.24 -7.92
C LEU A 243 -19.29 8.55 -8.80
N SER A 244 -20.13 7.57 -9.09
CA SER A 244 -21.35 7.75 -9.88
C SER A 244 -22.45 8.52 -9.14
N SER A 245 -22.44 8.47 -7.81
CA SER A 245 -23.44 9.14 -6.95
C SER A 245 -22.97 10.52 -6.43
N ALA A 246 -21.72 10.92 -6.70
CA ALA A 246 -21.23 12.22 -6.32
C ALA A 246 -21.95 13.33 -7.12
N PRO A 247 -22.51 14.36 -6.46
CA PRO A 247 -23.16 15.47 -7.17
C PRO A 247 -22.14 16.22 -8.03
N ALA A 248 -22.54 16.54 -9.27
CA ALA A 248 -21.77 17.28 -10.27
C ALA A 248 -21.36 18.68 -9.80
#